data_e35bddbb6443339a34abf8e6bcf85b71
#
_entry.id   e35bddbb6443339a34abf8e6bcf85b71
#
_cell.length_a   1.000
_cell.length_b   1.000
_cell.length_c   1.000
_cell.angle_alpha   90.00
_cell.angle_beta   90.00
_cell.angle_gamma   90.00
#
_symmetry.space_group_name_H-M   'P 1'
#
loop_
_entity.id
_entity.type
_entity.pdbx_description
1 polymer ?
#
loop_
_entity_poly.entity_id
_entity_poly.type
_entity_poly.pdbx_seq_one_letter_code
_entity_poly.pdbx_strand_id
1 'polypeptide(L)'
;GKVTITGTLFKQIEPYFECVFLGKAQTKSGGMVDMYVVQKIKPELSIKGEGIFPNERFNQIVNLHHYSPINYYKAERHIMKVLEQGLSRQLHYHSTAHTKDVVSAVERLALLENVTDEGLFLLKSAATYHDAGFVEEYDNNEPIGARLADEILPKYGYTEQHIDRIKELIYVTQIPHTPKNQLEEIICDADLDYLGRDDFHEIAGRLCRELIEHGKIKNEKHWDEIQVSFLTSHKYFTKTSKKTRGKKKQKNLQEVVKRLKEDVY
;
A
#
# COMPACT_ATOMS: atom_id res chain seq x y z
N GLY A 1 -0.35 -10.79 22.42
CA GLY A 1 1.04 -11.10 22.78
C GLY A 1 1.75 -9.89 23.34
N LYS A 2 2.80 -10.08 24.15
CA LYS A 2 3.61 -8.96 24.68
C LYS A 2 4.68 -8.58 23.65
N VAL A 3 4.86 -7.28 23.39
CA VAL A 3 5.93 -6.78 22.53
C VAL A 3 7.20 -6.62 23.35
N THR A 4 8.26 -7.32 22.97
CA THR A 4 9.58 -7.24 23.61
C THR A 4 10.54 -6.49 22.70
N ILE A 5 11.32 -5.55 23.27
CA ILE A 5 12.21 -4.64 22.55
C ILE A 5 13.59 -4.60 23.19
N THR A 6 14.60 -4.18 22.40
CA THR A 6 15.96 -3.97 22.89
C THR A 6 16.09 -2.62 23.60
N GLY A 7 17.16 -2.46 24.45
CA GLY A 7 17.46 -1.20 25.12
C GLY A 7 17.69 -0.01 24.17
N THR A 8 18.14 -0.26 22.95
CA THR A 8 18.27 0.79 21.90
C THR A 8 16.90 1.32 21.50
N LEU A 9 15.94 0.45 21.23
CA LEU A 9 14.58 0.85 20.88
C LEU A 9 13.84 1.42 22.09
N PHE A 10 14.09 0.87 23.31
CA PHE A 10 13.53 1.42 24.54
C PHE A 10 13.82 2.91 24.69
N LYS A 11 15.06 3.38 24.49
CA LYS A 11 15.44 4.79 24.56
C LYS A 11 14.67 5.70 23.60
N GLN A 12 14.22 5.16 22.47
CA GLN A 12 13.44 5.89 21.46
C GLN A 12 11.96 6.00 21.84
N ILE A 13 11.40 4.96 22.46
CA ILE A 13 9.96 4.90 22.75
C ILE A 13 9.60 5.19 24.22
N GLU A 14 10.58 5.22 25.13
CA GLU A 14 10.39 5.54 26.55
C GLU A 14 9.55 6.83 26.80
N PRO A 15 9.66 7.90 25.98
CA PRO A 15 8.82 9.07 26.16
C PRO A 15 7.32 8.80 26.02
N TYR A 16 6.92 7.74 25.30
CA TYR A 16 5.54 7.48 24.89
C TYR A 16 4.91 6.27 25.58
N PHE A 17 5.73 5.29 25.97
CA PHE A 17 5.24 4.00 26.46
C PHE A 17 5.76 3.69 27.86
N GLU A 18 4.93 3.05 28.67
CA GLU A 18 5.37 2.34 29.87
C GLU A 18 6.01 1.02 29.46
N CYS A 19 7.27 0.81 29.85
CA CYS A 19 8.04 -0.39 29.56
C CYS A 19 8.62 -0.98 30.85
N VAL A 20 8.70 -2.29 30.91
CA VAL A 20 9.28 -3.01 32.04
C VAL A 20 10.56 -3.73 31.58
N PHE A 21 11.64 -3.53 32.34
CA PHE A 21 12.90 -4.23 32.11
C PHE A 21 12.75 -5.73 32.38
N LEU A 22 13.17 -6.55 31.45
CA LEU A 22 13.13 -8.03 31.55
C LEU A 22 14.45 -8.66 31.94
N GLY A 23 15.56 -7.95 31.76
CA GLY A 23 16.89 -8.50 31.92
C GLY A 23 17.74 -8.35 30.68
N LYS A 24 18.84 -9.11 30.61
CA LYS A 24 19.77 -9.10 29.46
C LYS A 24 19.62 -10.36 28.65
N ALA A 25 19.70 -10.23 27.32
CA ALA A 25 19.72 -11.34 26.39
C ALA A 25 21.02 -11.35 25.58
N GLN A 26 21.52 -12.54 25.26
CA GLN A 26 22.69 -12.69 24.40
C GLN A 26 22.28 -12.59 22.93
N THR A 27 22.99 -11.76 22.16
CA THR A 27 22.81 -11.66 20.70
C THR A 27 23.51 -12.81 19.99
N LYS A 28 23.12 -13.08 18.74
CA LYS A 28 23.80 -14.09 17.90
C LYS A 28 25.29 -13.80 17.68
N SER A 29 25.70 -12.54 17.81
CA SER A 29 27.10 -12.08 17.70
C SER A 29 27.87 -12.14 19.03
N GLY A 30 27.28 -12.67 20.12
CA GLY A 30 27.92 -12.85 21.44
C GLY A 30 27.81 -11.64 22.36
N GLY A 31 27.24 -10.52 21.93
CA GLY A 31 27.01 -9.35 22.79
C GLY A 31 25.81 -9.51 23.72
N MET A 32 25.77 -8.73 24.81
CA MET A 32 24.60 -8.67 25.72
C MET A 32 23.80 -7.40 25.42
N VAL A 33 22.47 -7.54 25.35
CA VAL A 33 21.53 -6.43 25.16
C VAL A 33 20.46 -6.42 26.24
N ASP A 34 20.11 -5.22 26.71
CA ASP A 34 19.00 -5.05 27.63
C ASP A 34 17.67 -5.27 26.88
N MET A 35 16.75 -5.98 27.54
CA MET A 35 15.43 -6.30 26.99
C MET A 35 14.32 -5.70 27.83
N TYR A 36 13.29 -5.18 27.16
CA TYR A 36 12.13 -4.55 27.78
C TYR A 36 10.84 -5.10 27.20
N VAL A 37 9.77 -5.13 27.99
CA VAL A 37 8.41 -5.36 27.51
C VAL A 37 7.66 -4.02 27.46
N VAL A 38 7.07 -3.72 26.32
CA VAL A 38 6.13 -2.62 26.19
C VAL A 38 4.80 -3.04 26.82
N GLN A 39 4.35 -2.26 27.82
CA GLN A 39 3.11 -2.53 28.53
C GLN A 39 1.91 -1.80 27.91
N LYS A 40 2.00 -0.49 27.81
CA LYS A 40 0.92 0.38 27.32
C LYS A 40 1.47 1.76 26.95
N ILE A 41 0.62 2.55 26.29
CA ILE A 41 0.86 3.99 26.11
C ILE A 41 0.78 4.67 27.49
N LYS A 42 1.63 5.66 27.76
CA LYS A 42 1.54 6.45 29.00
C LYS A 42 0.14 7.04 29.16
N PRO A 43 -0.45 7.04 30.38
CA PRO A 43 -1.81 7.50 30.60
C PRO A 43 -2.10 8.90 30.04
N GLU A 44 -1.19 9.84 30.21
CA GLU A 44 -1.30 11.23 29.70
C GLU A 44 -1.29 11.33 28.16
N LEU A 45 -0.86 10.28 27.48
CA LEU A 45 -0.77 10.18 26.03
C LEU A 45 -1.83 9.26 25.43
N SER A 46 -2.73 8.73 26.24
CA SER A 46 -3.80 7.82 25.81
C SER A 46 -5.19 8.40 26.03
N ILE A 47 -6.16 7.92 25.21
CA ILE A 47 -7.57 8.28 25.36
C ILE A 47 -8.05 7.77 26.73
N LYS A 48 -8.66 8.66 27.51
CA LYS A 48 -9.15 8.41 28.89
C LYS A 48 -8.10 7.87 29.88
N GLY A 49 -6.81 7.92 29.53
CA GLY A 49 -5.75 7.39 30.37
C GLY A 49 -5.66 5.84 30.38
N GLU A 50 -6.35 5.15 29.51
CA GLU A 50 -6.45 3.68 29.49
C GLU A 50 -5.16 3.00 28.98
N GLY A 51 -4.29 3.73 28.29
CA GLY A 51 -3.02 3.22 27.76
C GLY A 51 -3.15 2.35 26.50
N ILE A 52 -4.33 2.29 25.87
CA ILE A 52 -4.64 1.43 24.73
C ILE A 52 -4.57 2.21 23.42
N PHE A 53 -5.29 3.33 23.34
CA PHE A 53 -5.38 4.15 22.15
C PHE A 53 -4.70 5.50 22.36
N PRO A 54 -3.87 5.97 21.40
CA PRO A 54 -3.19 7.26 21.49
C PRO A 54 -4.20 8.41 21.46
N ASN A 55 -3.96 9.45 22.25
CA ASN A 55 -4.70 10.70 22.19
C ASN A 55 -4.01 11.71 21.26
N GLU A 56 -4.59 12.90 21.11
CA GLU A 56 -4.06 13.94 20.23
C GLU A 56 -2.67 14.43 20.68
N ARG A 57 -2.40 14.46 21.98
CA ARG A 57 -1.08 14.83 22.53
C ARG A 57 0.00 13.83 22.14
N PHE A 58 -0.29 12.53 22.18
CA PHE A 58 0.62 11.49 21.67
C PHE A 58 1.00 11.76 20.21
N ASN A 59 -0.01 11.98 19.35
CA ASN A 59 0.20 12.24 17.95
C ASN A 59 1.03 13.51 17.70
N GLN A 60 0.79 14.58 18.48
CA GLN A 60 1.58 15.82 18.41
C GLN A 60 3.04 15.61 18.81
N ILE A 61 3.30 14.89 19.91
CA ILE A 61 4.66 14.67 20.40
C ILE A 61 5.43 13.74 19.44
N VAL A 62 4.82 12.67 18.96
CA VAL A 62 5.44 11.77 17.99
C VAL A 62 5.75 12.51 16.69
N ASN A 63 4.82 13.34 16.19
CA ASN A 63 5.04 14.16 15.01
C ASN A 63 6.17 15.20 15.18
N LEU A 64 6.29 15.81 16.36
CA LEU A 64 7.40 16.73 16.67
C LEU A 64 8.77 16.03 16.68
N HIS A 65 8.85 14.78 17.13
CA HIS A 65 10.09 14.01 17.15
C HIS A 65 10.49 13.45 15.79
N HIS A 66 9.53 13.20 14.90
CA HIS A 66 9.79 12.65 13.56
C HIS A 66 9.81 13.69 12.44
N TYR A 67 9.80 14.98 12.75
CA TYR A 67 9.85 16.11 11.78
C TYR A 67 8.76 16.10 10.70
N SER A 68 7.69 15.31 10.84
CA SER A 68 6.61 15.31 9.87
C SER A 68 5.30 15.73 10.52
N PRO A 69 4.71 16.87 10.11
CA PRO A 69 3.35 17.23 10.49
C PRO A 69 2.31 16.29 9.85
N ILE A 70 2.77 15.39 8.99
CA ILE A 70 1.95 14.46 8.22
C ILE A 70 1.29 13.44 9.13
N ASN A 71 -0.03 13.43 9.12
CA ASN A 71 -0.82 12.41 9.80
C ASN A 71 -1.41 11.42 8.78
N TYR A 72 -0.55 10.53 8.26
CA TYR A 72 -0.93 9.52 7.27
C TYR A 72 -2.18 8.72 7.70
N TYR A 73 -2.23 8.23 8.93
CA TYR A 73 -3.32 7.37 9.37
C TYR A 73 -4.69 8.06 9.42
N LYS A 74 -4.72 9.37 9.72
CA LYS A 74 -5.97 10.14 9.62
C LYS A 74 -6.35 10.40 8.17
N ALA A 75 -5.39 10.70 7.31
CA ALA A 75 -5.62 10.89 5.87
C ALA A 75 -6.14 9.59 5.23
N GLU A 76 -5.46 8.46 5.48
CA GLU A 76 -5.89 7.13 5.03
C GLU A 76 -7.32 6.80 5.49
N ARG A 77 -7.62 6.97 6.77
CA ARG A 77 -8.95 6.72 7.31
C ARG A 77 -10.02 7.59 6.65
N HIS A 78 -9.70 8.84 6.34
CA HIS A 78 -10.63 9.73 5.66
C HIS A 78 -10.95 9.22 4.28
N ILE A 79 -9.96 8.99 3.44
CA ILE A 79 -10.19 8.52 2.07
C ILE A 79 -10.79 7.12 2.03
N MET A 80 -10.35 6.20 2.89
CA MET A 80 -10.97 4.88 2.98
C MET A 80 -12.46 4.94 3.28
N LYS A 81 -12.91 5.89 4.12
CA LYS A 81 -14.33 6.13 4.36
C LYS A 81 -15.05 6.66 3.11
N VAL A 82 -14.40 7.54 2.33
CA VAL A 82 -14.93 8.02 1.05
C VAL A 82 -15.09 6.84 0.07
N LEU A 83 -14.09 5.97 -0.02
CA LEU A 83 -14.13 4.77 -0.87
C LEU A 83 -15.25 3.79 -0.42
N GLU A 84 -15.35 3.50 0.87
CA GLU A 84 -16.37 2.60 1.42
C GLU A 84 -17.81 3.10 1.16
N GLN A 85 -18.02 4.41 1.07
CA GLN A 85 -19.31 5.02 0.84
C GLN A 85 -19.61 5.31 -0.63
N GLY A 86 -18.59 5.56 -1.45
CA GLY A 86 -18.71 6.04 -2.83
C GLY A 86 -18.53 4.98 -3.90
N LEU A 87 -17.73 3.93 -3.65
CA LEU A 87 -17.46 2.92 -4.67
C LEU A 87 -18.72 2.14 -5.03
N SER A 88 -18.95 1.97 -6.33
CA SER A 88 -20.04 1.13 -6.83
C SER A 88 -19.85 -0.33 -6.45
N ARG A 89 -20.96 -1.04 -6.19
CA ARG A 89 -20.93 -2.50 -5.95
C ARG A 89 -20.55 -3.33 -7.18
N GLN A 90 -20.52 -2.72 -8.35
CA GLN A 90 -20.06 -3.33 -9.59
C GLN A 90 -18.54 -3.31 -9.76
N LEU A 91 -17.83 -2.61 -8.86
CA LEU A 91 -16.35 -2.58 -8.80
C LEU A 91 -15.87 -3.79 -7.99
N HIS A 92 -15.68 -4.92 -8.68
CA HIS A 92 -15.27 -6.17 -8.05
C HIS A 92 -13.76 -6.21 -7.78
N TYR A 93 -12.97 -5.51 -8.61
CA TYR A 93 -11.51 -5.39 -8.50
C TYR A 93 -11.12 -4.05 -7.87
N HIS A 94 -11.52 -2.92 -8.45
CA HIS A 94 -11.21 -1.57 -7.96
C HIS A 94 -12.01 -1.26 -6.69
N SER A 95 -11.61 -1.86 -5.59
CA SER A 95 -12.31 -1.86 -4.30
C SER A 95 -11.38 -1.48 -3.17
N THR A 96 -11.91 -1.23 -1.98
CA THR A 96 -11.11 -0.99 -0.78
C THR A 96 -10.16 -2.15 -0.44
N ALA A 97 -10.47 -3.37 -0.89
CA ALA A 97 -9.58 -4.52 -0.74
C ALA A 97 -8.34 -4.40 -1.63
N HIS A 98 -8.51 -3.98 -2.90
CA HIS A 98 -7.39 -3.67 -3.79
C HIS A 98 -6.52 -2.54 -3.25
N THR A 99 -7.12 -1.43 -2.83
CA THR A 99 -6.37 -0.32 -2.22
C THR A 99 -5.49 -0.79 -1.05
N LYS A 100 -6.04 -1.61 -0.14
CA LYS A 100 -5.27 -2.17 1.00
C LYS A 100 -4.16 -3.12 0.55
N ASP A 101 -4.42 -3.91 -0.50
CA ASP A 101 -3.43 -4.83 -1.07
C ASP A 101 -2.25 -4.06 -1.67
N VAL A 102 -2.52 -2.99 -2.44
CA VAL A 102 -1.49 -2.12 -3.01
C VAL A 102 -0.68 -1.41 -1.92
N VAL A 103 -1.32 -0.89 -0.87
CA VAL A 103 -0.61 -0.29 0.29
C VAL A 103 0.32 -1.32 0.94
N SER A 104 -0.15 -2.56 1.15
CA SER A 104 0.68 -3.63 1.73
C SER A 104 1.86 -4.01 0.82
N ALA A 105 1.65 -4.03 -0.49
CA ALA A 105 2.70 -4.28 -1.48
C ALA A 105 3.74 -3.15 -1.49
N VAL A 106 3.30 -1.89 -1.41
CA VAL A 106 4.17 -0.72 -1.27
C VAL A 106 5.03 -0.81 -0.02
N GLU A 107 4.45 -1.10 1.15
CA GLU A 107 5.21 -1.22 2.41
C GLU A 107 6.30 -2.28 2.31
N ARG A 108 5.98 -3.43 1.76
CA ARG A 108 6.93 -4.53 1.54
C ARG A 108 8.03 -4.17 0.56
N LEU A 109 7.68 -3.57 -0.58
CA LEU A 109 8.66 -3.18 -1.61
C LEU A 109 9.54 -2.04 -1.12
N ALA A 110 8.99 -1.01 -0.50
CA ALA A 110 9.74 0.12 0.05
C ALA A 110 10.80 -0.35 1.06
N LEU A 111 10.45 -1.28 1.95
CA LEU A 111 11.39 -1.86 2.90
C LEU A 111 12.53 -2.62 2.19
N LEU A 112 12.21 -3.45 1.20
CA LEU A 112 13.18 -4.28 0.49
C LEU A 112 14.06 -3.49 -0.49
N GLU A 113 13.59 -2.36 -0.98
CA GLU A 113 14.31 -1.43 -1.87
C GLU A 113 14.97 -0.27 -1.10
N ASN A 114 14.95 -0.31 0.26
CA ASN A 114 15.59 0.67 1.16
C ASN A 114 15.12 2.13 0.92
N VAL A 115 13.82 2.30 0.76
CA VAL A 115 13.20 3.63 0.65
C VAL A 115 13.24 4.35 2.00
N THR A 116 13.41 5.68 1.98
CA THR A 116 13.36 6.53 3.18
C THR A 116 11.96 6.57 3.79
N ASP A 117 11.86 6.95 5.08
CA ASP A 117 10.57 7.10 5.76
C ASP A 117 9.65 8.09 5.03
N GLU A 118 10.19 9.21 4.54
CA GLU A 118 9.45 10.18 3.72
C GLU A 118 8.94 9.56 2.43
N GLY A 119 9.81 8.84 1.70
CA GLY A 119 9.42 8.12 0.47
C GLY A 119 8.33 7.08 0.73
N LEU A 120 8.38 6.38 1.87
CA LEU A 120 7.34 5.43 2.28
C LEU A 120 5.99 6.14 2.52
N PHE A 121 5.97 7.30 3.19
CA PHE A 121 4.74 8.06 3.38
C PHE A 121 4.13 8.53 2.05
N LEU A 122 4.96 9.02 1.13
CA LEU A 122 4.51 9.43 -0.20
C LEU A 122 3.91 8.26 -0.97
N LEU A 123 4.59 7.12 -0.98
CA LEU A 123 4.13 5.89 -1.63
C LEU A 123 2.82 5.36 -1.05
N LYS A 124 2.71 5.28 0.27
CA LYS A 124 1.48 4.81 0.95
C LYS A 124 0.31 5.74 0.64
N SER A 125 0.55 7.05 0.67
CA SER A 125 -0.49 8.03 0.32
C SER A 125 -0.91 7.86 -1.13
N ALA A 126 0.02 7.80 -2.07
CA ALA A 126 -0.29 7.58 -3.48
C ALA A 126 -1.05 6.26 -3.70
N ALA A 127 -0.62 5.17 -3.09
CA ALA A 127 -1.31 3.87 -3.15
C ALA A 127 -2.75 3.93 -2.59
N THR A 128 -3.01 4.79 -1.60
CA THR A 128 -4.36 4.95 -1.06
C THR A 128 -5.28 5.77 -1.97
N TYR A 129 -4.71 6.65 -2.82
CA TYR A 129 -5.46 7.57 -3.67
C TYR A 129 -5.47 7.19 -5.15
N HIS A 130 -4.63 6.23 -5.62
CA HIS A 130 -4.44 5.97 -7.06
C HIS A 130 -5.74 5.64 -7.79
N ASP A 131 -6.57 4.82 -7.16
CA ASP A 131 -7.88 4.40 -7.66
C ASP A 131 -9.06 5.15 -7.01
N ALA A 132 -8.79 6.21 -6.23
CA ALA A 132 -9.86 6.91 -5.53
C ALA A 132 -10.87 7.58 -6.48
N GLY A 133 -10.48 7.85 -7.72
CA GLY A 133 -11.36 8.44 -8.72
C GLY A 133 -12.52 7.56 -9.15
N PHE A 134 -12.45 6.25 -8.95
CA PHE A 134 -13.57 5.33 -9.22
C PHE A 134 -14.85 5.62 -8.41
N VAL A 135 -14.77 6.48 -7.38
CA VAL A 135 -15.97 6.97 -6.69
C VAL A 135 -16.82 7.89 -7.56
N GLU A 136 -16.25 8.51 -8.60
CA GLU A 136 -16.93 9.46 -9.49
C GLU A 136 -17.05 8.94 -10.91
N GLU A 137 -15.95 8.41 -11.48
CA GLU A 137 -15.92 7.95 -12.87
C GLU A 137 -15.14 6.65 -13.02
N TYR A 138 -15.56 5.80 -13.93
CA TYR A 138 -14.85 4.57 -14.27
C TYR A 138 -13.62 4.83 -15.16
N ASP A 139 -13.76 5.73 -16.13
CA ASP A 139 -12.66 6.16 -16.99
C ASP A 139 -12.03 7.44 -16.44
N ASN A 140 -10.70 7.61 -16.58
CA ASN A 140 -9.95 8.76 -16.07
C ASN A 140 -9.99 8.91 -14.53
N ASN A 141 -9.88 7.80 -13.81
CA ASN A 141 -9.89 7.82 -12.34
C ASN A 141 -8.65 8.51 -11.74
N GLU A 142 -7.46 8.46 -12.37
CA GLU A 142 -6.22 9.01 -11.82
C GLU A 142 -6.27 10.55 -11.66
N PRO A 143 -6.78 11.36 -12.63
CA PRO A 143 -6.97 12.78 -12.40
C PRO A 143 -7.90 13.11 -11.23
N ILE A 144 -8.95 12.31 -11.03
CA ILE A 144 -9.88 12.48 -9.91
C ILE A 144 -9.21 12.08 -8.60
N GLY A 145 -8.48 10.97 -8.56
CA GLY A 145 -7.68 10.55 -7.42
C GLY A 145 -6.66 11.61 -7.00
N ALA A 146 -5.95 12.19 -7.98
CA ALA A 146 -5.02 13.29 -7.77
C ALA A 146 -5.71 14.56 -7.22
N ARG A 147 -6.90 14.91 -7.72
CA ARG A 147 -7.70 16.02 -7.19
C ARG A 147 -8.16 15.76 -5.77
N LEU A 148 -8.63 14.57 -5.46
CA LEU A 148 -9.02 14.18 -4.09
C LEU A 148 -7.83 14.25 -3.13
N ALA A 149 -6.62 13.87 -3.57
CA ALA A 149 -5.41 14.04 -2.79
C ALA A 149 -5.13 15.53 -2.50
N ASP A 150 -5.25 16.40 -3.50
CA ASP A 150 -5.08 17.85 -3.39
C ASP A 150 -6.07 18.50 -2.40
N GLU A 151 -7.31 18.06 -2.38
CA GLU A 151 -8.38 18.58 -1.52
C GLU A 151 -8.29 18.07 -0.06
N ILE A 152 -7.82 16.86 0.14
CA ILE A 152 -7.89 16.16 1.44
C ILE A 152 -6.58 16.24 2.20
N LEU A 153 -5.43 16.00 1.56
CA LEU A 153 -4.14 15.84 2.23
C LEU A 153 -3.65 17.10 2.99
N PRO A 154 -3.92 18.36 2.54
CA PRO A 154 -3.54 19.55 3.31
C PRO A 154 -4.10 19.55 4.74
N LYS A 155 -5.29 18.99 4.95
CA LYS A 155 -5.95 18.88 6.26
C LYS A 155 -5.20 17.99 7.24
N TYR A 156 -4.23 17.22 6.73
CA TYR A 156 -3.45 16.23 7.48
C TYR A 156 -1.94 16.54 7.50
N GLY A 157 -1.59 17.81 7.24
CA GLY A 157 -0.22 18.31 7.37
C GLY A 157 0.70 18.04 6.18
N TYR A 158 0.15 17.59 5.05
CA TYR A 158 0.93 17.46 3.83
C TYR A 158 1.21 18.84 3.24
N THR A 159 2.45 19.08 2.83
CA THR A 159 2.84 20.28 2.11
C THR A 159 2.48 20.17 0.63
N GLU A 160 2.45 21.29 -0.08
CA GLU A 160 2.26 21.33 -1.53
C GLU A 160 3.24 20.43 -2.26
N GLN A 161 4.52 20.43 -1.87
CA GLN A 161 5.56 19.57 -2.45
C GLN A 161 5.25 18.06 -2.26
N HIS A 162 4.76 17.68 -1.07
CA HIS A 162 4.32 16.29 -0.84
C HIS A 162 3.15 15.90 -1.75
N ILE A 163 2.18 16.81 -1.88
CA ILE A 163 0.97 16.58 -2.68
C ILE A 163 1.32 16.46 -4.15
N ASP A 164 2.15 17.34 -4.69
CA ASP A 164 2.60 17.27 -6.07
C ASP A 164 3.31 15.95 -6.35
N ARG A 165 4.16 15.51 -5.43
CA ARG A 165 4.85 14.22 -5.57
C ARG A 165 3.89 13.04 -5.51
N ILE A 166 2.89 13.09 -4.64
CA ILE A 166 1.83 12.06 -4.56
C ILE A 166 1.02 12.02 -5.86
N LYS A 167 0.68 13.18 -6.44
CA LYS A 167 -0.03 13.27 -7.73
C LYS A 167 0.79 12.64 -8.86
N GLU A 168 2.10 12.91 -8.93
CA GLU A 168 2.99 12.24 -9.90
C GLU A 168 2.95 10.71 -9.75
N LEU A 169 2.99 10.23 -8.50
CA LEU A 169 2.90 8.79 -8.21
C LEU A 169 1.52 8.19 -8.54
N ILE A 170 0.44 8.96 -8.43
CA ILE A 170 -0.89 8.54 -8.89
C ILE A 170 -0.92 8.46 -10.42
N TYR A 171 -0.46 9.50 -11.12
CA TYR A 171 -0.50 9.52 -12.59
C TYR A 171 0.34 8.42 -13.24
N VAL A 172 1.43 7.98 -12.62
CA VAL A 172 2.29 6.94 -13.20
C VAL A 172 1.67 5.54 -13.13
N THR A 173 0.60 5.33 -12.34
CA THR A 173 -0.14 4.06 -12.32
C THR A 173 -1.04 3.90 -13.55
N GLN A 174 -1.25 4.96 -14.33
CA GLN A 174 -1.94 4.86 -15.61
C GLN A 174 -1.19 3.96 -16.60
N ILE A 175 -1.86 2.99 -17.16
CA ILE A 175 -1.28 2.06 -18.13
C ILE A 175 -1.25 2.70 -19.54
N PRO A 176 -0.12 2.62 -20.26
CA PRO A 176 1.11 1.88 -19.95
C PRO A 176 2.03 2.59 -18.96
N HIS A 177 2.55 1.88 -17.98
CA HIS A 177 3.46 2.42 -16.98
C HIS A 177 4.78 2.92 -17.59
N THR A 178 5.22 4.11 -17.19
CA THR A 178 6.48 4.73 -17.63
C THR A 178 7.23 5.38 -16.47
N PRO A 179 7.64 4.59 -15.44
CA PRO A 179 8.28 5.15 -14.25
C PRO A 179 9.66 5.72 -14.57
N LYS A 180 10.02 6.83 -13.92
CA LYS A 180 11.27 7.60 -14.13
C LYS A 180 12.22 7.52 -12.93
N ASN A 181 11.75 7.04 -11.79
CA ASN A 181 12.52 6.96 -10.54
C ASN A 181 12.02 5.81 -9.66
N GLN A 182 12.77 5.52 -8.60
CA GLN A 182 12.52 4.38 -7.71
C GLN A 182 11.11 4.36 -7.09
N LEU A 183 10.57 5.50 -6.65
CA LEU A 183 9.24 5.53 -6.05
C LEU A 183 8.16 5.20 -7.08
N GLU A 184 8.31 5.71 -8.30
CA GLU A 184 7.41 5.39 -9.41
C GLU A 184 7.49 3.92 -9.82
N GLU A 185 8.71 3.33 -9.86
CA GLU A 185 8.90 1.90 -10.09
C GLU A 185 8.18 1.05 -9.04
N ILE A 186 8.27 1.46 -7.76
CA ILE A 186 7.67 0.73 -6.65
C ILE A 186 6.15 0.76 -6.71
N ILE A 187 5.53 1.92 -6.96
CA ILE A 187 4.06 1.99 -7.00
C ILE A 187 3.49 1.24 -8.20
N CYS A 188 4.11 1.33 -9.38
CA CYS A 188 3.70 0.55 -10.56
C CYS A 188 3.79 -0.96 -10.30
N ASP A 189 4.87 -1.42 -9.65
CA ASP A 189 5.03 -2.83 -9.31
C ASP A 189 4.08 -3.28 -8.20
N ALA A 190 3.72 -2.39 -7.27
CA ALA A 190 2.81 -2.67 -6.17
C ALA A 190 1.37 -2.83 -6.67
N ASP A 191 0.92 -1.97 -7.57
CA ASP A 191 -0.40 -2.02 -8.18
C ASP A 191 -0.63 -3.34 -8.93
N LEU A 192 0.40 -3.81 -9.62
CA LEU A 192 0.37 -5.06 -10.39
C LEU A 192 1.07 -6.24 -9.70
N ASP A 193 1.27 -6.19 -8.38
CA ASP A 193 1.93 -7.25 -7.61
C ASP A 193 1.23 -8.60 -7.77
N TYR A 194 -0.11 -8.60 -7.87
CA TYR A 194 -0.92 -9.80 -7.99
C TYR A 194 -0.62 -10.63 -9.24
N LEU A 195 -0.09 -10.05 -10.32
CA LEU A 195 0.24 -10.78 -11.55
C LEU A 195 1.22 -11.94 -11.31
N GLY A 196 2.07 -11.81 -10.30
CA GLY A 196 3.07 -12.83 -9.92
C GLY A 196 2.77 -13.51 -8.59
N ARG A 197 1.49 -13.63 -8.19
CA ARG A 197 1.04 -14.27 -6.94
C ARG A 197 0.27 -15.56 -7.20
N ASP A 198 0.02 -16.32 -6.13
CA ASP A 198 -0.75 -17.57 -6.22
C ASP A 198 -2.26 -17.33 -6.37
N ASP A 199 -2.76 -16.20 -5.89
CA ASP A 199 -4.16 -15.75 -6.02
C ASP A 199 -4.46 -14.98 -7.31
N PHE A 200 -3.52 -14.98 -8.27
CA PHE A 200 -3.65 -14.30 -9.56
C PHE A 200 -5.00 -14.56 -10.25
N HIS A 201 -5.40 -15.81 -10.38
CA HIS A 201 -6.63 -16.17 -11.10
C HIS A 201 -7.89 -15.66 -10.42
N GLU A 202 -7.90 -15.63 -9.08
CA GLU A 202 -9.01 -15.08 -8.33
C GLU A 202 -9.14 -13.57 -8.54
N ILE A 203 -8.01 -12.85 -8.41
CA ILE A 203 -8.00 -11.39 -8.57
C ILE A 203 -8.29 -10.99 -10.03
N ALA A 204 -7.66 -11.67 -11.00
CA ALA A 204 -7.91 -11.44 -12.41
C ALA A 204 -9.37 -11.76 -12.81
N GLY A 205 -10.00 -12.75 -12.18
CA GLY A 205 -11.41 -13.05 -12.36
C GLY A 205 -12.35 -11.95 -11.85
N ARG A 206 -11.98 -11.28 -10.76
CA ARG A 206 -12.72 -10.09 -10.28
C ARG A 206 -12.65 -8.95 -11.29
N LEU A 207 -11.47 -8.67 -11.86
CA LEU A 207 -11.30 -7.65 -12.89
C LEU A 207 -12.04 -8.02 -14.18
N CYS A 208 -12.00 -9.30 -14.60
CA CYS A 208 -12.76 -9.78 -15.74
C CYS A 208 -14.25 -9.50 -15.58
N ARG A 209 -14.81 -9.88 -14.45
CA ARG A 209 -16.23 -9.66 -14.13
C ARG A 209 -16.58 -8.17 -14.16
N GLU A 210 -15.76 -7.33 -13.55
CA GLU A 210 -15.94 -5.88 -13.54
C GLU A 210 -15.95 -5.30 -14.96
N LEU A 211 -14.97 -5.69 -15.79
CA LEU A 211 -14.87 -5.22 -17.17
C LEU A 211 -16.06 -5.68 -18.05
N ILE A 212 -16.60 -6.88 -17.82
CA ILE A 212 -17.81 -7.35 -18.50
C ILE A 212 -19.01 -6.52 -18.08
N GLU A 213 -19.21 -6.30 -16.77
CA GLU A 213 -20.35 -5.53 -16.24
C GLU A 213 -20.31 -4.06 -16.69
N HIS A 214 -19.11 -3.49 -16.92
CA HIS A 214 -18.94 -2.14 -17.49
C HIS A 214 -18.86 -2.11 -19.01
N GLY A 215 -19.10 -3.23 -19.71
CA GLY A 215 -19.13 -3.29 -21.18
C GLY A 215 -17.78 -3.06 -21.86
N LYS A 216 -16.68 -3.18 -21.11
CA LYS A 216 -15.31 -2.97 -21.63
C LYS A 216 -14.79 -4.18 -22.39
N ILE A 217 -15.24 -5.37 -22.05
CA ILE A 217 -14.92 -6.62 -22.71
C ILE A 217 -16.20 -7.43 -22.95
N LYS A 218 -16.14 -8.40 -23.88
CA LYS A 218 -17.32 -9.16 -24.31
C LYS A 218 -17.61 -10.37 -23.42
N ASN A 219 -16.55 -11.10 -23.04
CA ASN A 219 -16.63 -12.35 -22.29
C ASN A 219 -15.26 -12.76 -21.76
N GLU A 220 -15.19 -13.87 -21.03
CA GLU A 220 -13.96 -14.40 -20.44
C GLU A 220 -12.88 -14.77 -21.48
N LYS A 221 -13.26 -15.28 -22.67
CA LYS A 221 -12.30 -15.57 -23.73
C LYS A 221 -11.60 -14.30 -24.21
N HIS A 222 -12.36 -13.24 -24.47
CA HIS A 222 -11.78 -11.92 -24.83
C HIS A 222 -10.89 -11.36 -23.71
N TRP A 223 -11.26 -11.59 -22.44
CA TRP A 223 -10.41 -11.26 -21.30
C TRP A 223 -9.08 -12.00 -21.34
N ASP A 224 -9.08 -13.30 -21.57
CA ASP A 224 -7.85 -14.09 -21.62
C ASP A 224 -6.93 -13.68 -22.79
N GLU A 225 -7.50 -13.29 -23.93
CA GLU A 225 -6.73 -12.70 -25.04
C GLU A 225 -6.00 -11.42 -24.63
N ILE A 226 -6.71 -10.52 -23.89
CA ILE A 226 -6.13 -9.31 -23.34
C ILE A 226 -5.06 -9.64 -22.29
N GLN A 227 -5.34 -10.59 -21.38
CA GLN A 227 -4.39 -11.01 -20.35
C GLN A 227 -3.08 -11.55 -20.94
N VAL A 228 -3.17 -12.40 -21.98
CA VAL A 228 -1.97 -12.93 -22.64
C VAL A 228 -1.12 -11.82 -23.25
N SER A 229 -1.75 -10.86 -23.92
CA SER A 229 -1.05 -9.68 -24.46
C SER A 229 -0.40 -8.87 -23.35
N PHE A 230 -1.17 -8.54 -22.31
CA PHE A 230 -0.70 -7.73 -21.18
C PHE A 230 0.43 -8.41 -20.40
N LEU A 231 0.25 -9.67 -19.96
CA LEU A 231 1.27 -10.42 -19.21
C LEU A 231 2.57 -10.61 -20.00
N THR A 232 2.46 -10.71 -21.34
CA THR A 232 3.62 -10.85 -22.23
C THR A 232 4.41 -9.54 -22.31
N SER A 233 3.75 -8.41 -22.44
CA SER A 233 4.39 -7.08 -22.56
C SER A 233 4.84 -6.51 -21.23
N HIS A 234 4.10 -6.76 -20.14
CA HIS A 234 4.38 -6.25 -18.81
C HIS A 234 5.73 -6.73 -18.27
N LYS A 235 6.48 -5.80 -17.67
CA LYS A 235 7.76 -6.07 -16.97
C LYS A 235 7.75 -5.38 -15.63
N TYR A 236 8.09 -6.10 -14.56
CA TYR A 236 8.37 -5.45 -13.28
C TYR A 236 9.60 -4.55 -13.39
N PHE A 237 9.60 -3.46 -12.65
CA PHE A 237 10.64 -2.44 -12.68
C PHE A 237 11.69 -2.64 -11.58
N THR A 238 11.26 -2.91 -10.33
CA THR A 238 12.16 -3.10 -9.19
C THR A 238 12.91 -4.44 -9.26
N LYS A 239 14.07 -4.50 -8.63
CA LYS A 239 14.85 -5.74 -8.51
C LYS A 239 14.08 -6.78 -7.68
N THR A 240 13.41 -6.32 -6.64
CA THR A 240 12.63 -7.15 -5.73
C THR A 240 11.46 -7.83 -6.45
N SER A 241 10.66 -7.09 -7.19
CA SER A 241 9.51 -7.67 -7.91
C SER A 241 9.96 -8.59 -9.04
N LYS A 242 10.99 -8.23 -9.80
CA LYS A 242 11.60 -9.14 -10.80
C LYS A 242 11.97 -10.49 -10.19
N LYS A 243 12.63 -10.48 -9.03
CA LYS A 243 13.11 -11.68 -8.33
C LYS A 243 11.97 -12.48 -7.70
N THR A 244 11.00 -11.80 -7.06
CA THR A 244 9.97 -12.47 -6.23
C THR A 244 8.71 -12.82 -7.01
N ARG A 245 8.38 -12.07 -8.07
CA ARG A 245 7.13 -12.20 -8.84
C ARG A 245 7.34 -12.72 -10.27
N GLY A 246 8.50 -12.45 -10.88
CA GLY A 246 8.72 -12.72 -12.30
C GLY A 246 8.48 -14.18 -12.71
N LYS A 247 9.00 -15.15 -11.94
CA LYS A 247 8.84 -16.59 -12.22
C LYS A 247 7.36 -17.02 -12.13
N LYS A 248 6.65 -16.57 -11.11
CA LYS A 248 5.25 -16.93 -10.92
C LYS A 248 4.36 -16.27 -11.97
N LYS A 249 4.61 -15.00 -12.32
CA LYS A 249 3.91 -14.31 -13.42
C LYS A 249 4.04 -15.09 -14.74
N GLN A 250 5.24 -15.59 -15.05
CA GLN A 250 5.44 -16.41 -16.25
C GLN A 250 4.63 -17.72 -16.22
N LYS A 251 4.52 -18.35 -15.03
CA LYS A 251 3.68 -19.53 -14.85
C LYS A 251 2.20 -19.19 -15.04
N ASN A 252 1.73 -18.12 -14.45
CA ASN A 252 0.35 -17.63 -14.60
C ASN A 252 0.02 -17.34 -16.07
N LEU A 253 0.94 -16.70 -16.83
CA LEU A 253 0.79 -16.52 -18.27
C LEU A 253 0.62 -17.86 -19.02
N GLN A 254 1.44 -18.87 -18.70
CA GLN A 254 1.33 -20.19 -19.34
C GLN A 254 -0.02 -20.85 -19.06
N GLU A 255 -0.56 -20.68 -17.85
CA GLU A 255 -1.88 -21.20 -17.46
C GLU A 255 -3.01 -20.53 -18.24
N VAL A 256 -2.96 -19.20 -18.45
CA VAL A 256 -3.93 -18.48 -19.30
C VAL A 256 -3.82 -18.90 -20.76
N VAL A 257 -2.60 -19.01 -21.30
CA VAL A 257 -2.37 -19.48 -22.67
C VAL A 257 -2.92 -20.91 -22.88
N LYS A 258 -2.76 -21.77 -21.88
CA LYS A 258 -3.30 -23.15 -21.94
C LYS A 258 -4.82 -23.12 -21.99
N ARG A 259 -5.50 -22.34 -21.12
CA ARG A 259 -6.97 -22.19 -21.10
C ARG A 259 -7.51 -21.69 -22.44
N LEU A 260 -6.85 -20.70 -23.06
CA LEU A 260 -7.20 -20.22 -24.40
C LEU A 260 -7.09 -21.29 -25.49
N LYS A 261 -6.05 -22.14 -25.44
CA LYS A 261 -5.84 -23.22 -26.43
C LYS A 261 -6.84 -24.35 -26.28
N GLU A 262 -7.24 -24.66 -25.06
CA GLU A 262 -8.20 -25.72 -24.73
C GLU A 262 -9.65 -25.27 -24.94
N ASP A 263 -9.88 -23.96 -25.21
CA ASP A 263 -11.20 -23.32 -25.42
C ASP A 263 -12.21 -23.66 -24.31
N VAL A 264 -11.75 -23.68 -23.08
CA VAL A 264 -12.55 -24.04 -21.88
C VAL A 264 -13.15 -22.75 -21.28
N TYR A 265 -14.37 -22.41 -21.71
CA TYR A 265 -15.12 -21.22 -21.25
C TYR A 265 -16.58 -21.52 -20.96
#